data_863638dfef158d03a56c85a6d9ffacf6
#
_entry.id   863638dfef158d03a56c85a6d9ffacf6
#
_cell.length_a   1.000
_cell.length_b   1.000
_cell.length_c   1.000
_cell.angle_alpha   90.00
_cell.angle_beta   90.00
_cell.angle_gamma   90.00
#
_symmetry.space_group_name_H-M   'P 1'
#
loop_
_entity.id
_entity.type
_entity.pdbx_description
1 polymer ?
#
loop_
_entity_poly.entity_id
_entity_poly.type
_entity_poly.pdbx_seq_one_letter_code
_entity_poly.pdbx_strand_id
1 'polypeptide(L)'
;MQVKFKNGSKIIFKGMDKPAKLKSLNGVSIVWIEECSEVKYEGFKEITGRLRHPSLSNHIILSTNPVSKANWCYKYFFEDKKEHFFYLSDKELYEKRVIRKGKIYYHHSTVDDNYFVPDDYI
;
A
#
# COMPACT_ATOMS: atom_id res chain seq x y z
N MET A 1 -3.55 19.97 1.41
CA MET A 1 -3.49 20.23 -0.05
C MET A 1 -4.40 19.28 -0.80
N GLN A 2 -5.06 19.76 -1.83
CA GLN A 2 -5.89 18.91 -2.66
C GLN A 2 -5.92 19.40 -4.12
N VAL A 3 -6.17 18.47 -5.02
CA VAL A 3 -6.35 18.76 -6.45
C VAL A 3 -7.79 18.43 -6.81
N LYS A 4 -8.50 19.34 -7.45
CA LYS A 4 -9.88 19.16 -7.91
C LYS A 4 -9.93 19.12 -9.43
N PHE A 5 -10.69 18.17 -9.96
CA PHE A 5 -10.91 18.03 -11.40
C PHE A 5 -12.29 18.58 -11.78
N LYS A 6 -12.45 18.92 -13.06
CA LYS A 6 -13.71 19.51 -13.57
C LYS A 6 -14.92 18.60 -13.40
N ASN A 7 -14.72 17.28 -13.37
CA ASN A 7 -15.80 16.30 -13.21
C ASN A 7 -16.22 16.06 -11.75
N GLY A 8 -15.63 16.83 -10.81
CA GLY A 8 -15.92 16.67 -9.39
C GLY A 8 -14.99 15.73 -8.65
N SER A 9 -14.15 14.98 -9.35
CA SER A 9 -13.15 14.14 -8.71
C SER A 9 -12.08 14.97 -8.03
N LYS A 10 -11.47 14.43 -6.96
CA LYS A 10 -10.41 15.14 -6.25
C LYS A 10 -9.38 14.20 -5.66
N ILE A 11 -8.17 14.69 -5.50
CA ILE A 11 -7.08 14.00 -4.80
C ILE A 11 -6.75 14.81 -3.56
N ILE A 12 -6.70 14.17 -2.42
CA ILE A 12 -6.38 14.79 -1.13
C ILE A 12 -5.05 14.23 -0.66
N PHE A 13 -4.13 15.11 -0.24
CA PHE A 13 -2.83 14.74 0.30
C PHE A 13 -2.83 14.97 1.80
N LYS A 14 -2.52 13.94 2.58
CA LYS A 14 -2.44 14.03 4.05
C LYS A 14 -1.25 13.25 4.60
N GLY A 15 -0.65 13.78 5.66
CA GLY A 15 0.33 13.03 6.43
C GLY A 15 -0.36 12.06 7.39
N MET A 16 0.33 10.98 7.75
CA MET A 16 -0.18 9.95 8.64
C MET A 16 0.51 9.97 10.01
N ASP A 17 1.06 11.09 10.39
CA ASP A 17 1.71 11.29 11.68
C ASP A 17 0.74 11.14 12.86
N LYS A 18 -0.53 11.48 12.64
CA LYS A 18 -1.59 11.38 13.66
C LYS A 18 -2.81 10.69 13.06
N PRO A 19 -3.12 9.44 13.46
CA PRO A 19 -4.29 8.74 12.95
C PRO A 19 -5.62 9.49 13.13
N ALA A 20 -5.72 10.32 14.17
CA ALA A 20 -6.93 11.11 14.40
C ALA A 20 -7.28 12.06 13.25
N LYS A 21 -6.28 12.53 12.49
CA LYS A 21 -6.51 13.39 11.33
C LYS A 21 -7.25 12.68 10.19
N LEU A 22 -7.23 11.35 10.18
CA LEU A 22 -7.86 10.55 9.15
C LEU A 22 -9.36 10.42 9.35
N LYS A 23 -9.87 10.74 10.53
CA LYS A 23 -11.28 10.62 10.86
C LYS A 23 -12.17 11.57 10.05
N SER A 24 -11.60 12.62 9.46
CA SER A 24 -12.34 13.55 8.62
C SER A 24 -12.48 13.11 7.16
N LEU A 25 -11.87 11.99 6.77
CA LEU A 25 -11.95 11.48 5.40
C LEU A 25 -13.30 10.79 5.16
N ASN A 26 -14.07 11.32 4.21
CA ASN A 26 -15.36 10.75 3.82
C ASN A 26 -15.42 10.59 2.31
N GLY A 27 -16.09 9.52 1.85
CA GLY A 27 -16.33 9.29 0.43
C GLY A 27 -15.07 8.96 -0.37
N VAL A 28 -14.03 8.50 0.30
CA VAL A 28 -12.77 8.12 -0.36
C VAL A 28 -12.90 6.70 -0.90
N SER A 29 -12.55 6.50 -2.17
CA SER A 29 -12.60 5.18 -2.83
C SER A 29 -11.24 4.56 -3.04
N ILE A 30 -10.19 5.36 -3.19
CA ILE A 30 -8.82 4.88 -3.41
C ILE A 30 -7.88 5.61 -2.45
N VAL A 31 -7.04 4.84 -1.77
CA VAL A 31 -5.98 5.38 -0.91
C VAL A 31 -4.65 4.80 -1.36
N TRP A 32 -3.66 5.66 -1.52
CA TRP A 32 -2.29 5.26 -1.76
C TRP A 32 -1.43 5.68 -0.58
N ILE A 33 -0.82 4.71 0.08
CA ILE A 33 0.07 4.94 1.21
C ILE A 33 1.51 4.72 0.74
N GLU A 34 2.23 5.82 0.54
CA GLU A 34 3.64 5.82 0.18
C GLU A 34 4.48 5.51 1.41
N GLU A 35 5.52 4.69 1.24
CA GLU A 35 6.39 4.25 2.33
C GLU A 35 5.60 3.69 3.51
N CYS A 36 4.71 2.74 3.22
CA CYS A 36 3.77 2.23 4.21
C CYS A 36 4.46 1.54 5.40
N SER A 37 5.71 1.10 5.25
CA SER A 37 6.48 0.52 6.36
C SER A 37 6.76 1.52 7.48
N GLU A 38 6.77 2.82 7.17
CA GLU A 38 7.00 3.88 8.14
C GLU A 38 5.71 4.36 8.81
N VAL A 39 4.57 3.97 8.27
CA VAL A 39 3.27 4.30 8.84
C VAL A 39 2.94 3.34 9.96
N LYS A 40 2.34 3.83 11.04
CA LYS A 40 1.91 2.97 12.13
C LYS A 40 0.73 2.10 11.72
N TYR A 41 0.70 0.88 12.22
CA TYR A 41 -0.38 -0.07 11.93
C TYR A 41 -1.76 0.49 12.26
N GLU A 42 -1.87 1.25 13.34
CA GLU A 42 -3.13 1.90 13.74
C GLU A 42 -3.65 2.85 12.66
N GLY A 43 -2.75 3.57 12.00
CA GLY A 43 -3.12 4.45 10.87
C GLY A 43 -3.66 3.66 9.69
N PHE A 44 -3.01 2.56 9.36
CA PHE A 44 -3.49 1.66 8.32
C PHE A 44 -4.88 1.11 8.63
N LYS A 45 -5.10 0.66 9.86
CA LYS A 45 -6.42 0.17 10.30
C LYS A 45 -7.48 1.25 10.21
N GLU A 46 -7.18 2.47 10.61
CA GLU A 46 -8.12 3.59 10.52
C GLU A 46 -8.51 3.84 9.05
N ILE A 47 -7.55 3.84 8.13
CA ILE A 47 -7.82 4.02 6.72
C ILE A 47 -8.69 2.89 6.16
N THR A 48 -8.38 1.64 6.46
CA THR A 48 -9.18 0.51 5.96
C THR A 48 -10.61 0.59 6.45
N GLY A 49 -10.82 1.07 7.67
CA GLY A 49 -12.16 1.28 8.21
C GLY A 49 -12.91 2.44 7.57
N ARG A 50 -12.21 3.39 6.93
CA ARG A 50 -12.81 4.56 6.28
C ARG A 50 -13.10 4.39 4.80
N LEU A 51 -12.58 3.36 4.17
CA LEU A 51 -12.82 3.07 2.76
C LEU A 51 -14.20 2.46 2.58
N ARG A 52 -15.22 3.32 2.48
CA ARG A 52 -16.61 2.90 2.40
C ARG A 52 -17.39 3.73 1.38
N HIS A 53 -16.82 3.94 0.20
CA HIS A 53 -17.56 4.64 -0.85
C HIS A 53 -18.75 3.77 -1.27
N PRO A 54 -19.99 4.29 -1.26
CA PRO A 54 -21.17 3.46 -1.45
C PRO A 54 -21.38 2.97 -2.89
N SER A 55 -20.84 3.68 -3.88
CA SER A 55 -21.12 3.37 -5.29
C SER A 55 -19.89 2.97 -6.09
N LEU A 56 -18.68 3.04 -5.52
CA LEU A 56 -17.43 2.70 -6.19
C LEU A 56 -16.72 1.58 -5.46
N SER A 57 -15.94 0.80 -6.21
CA SER A 57 -15.03 -0.18 -5.61
C SER A 57 -13.96 0.53 -4.82
N ASN A 58 -13.62 0.01 -3.65
CA ASN A 58 -12.62 0.60 -2.79
C ASN A 58 -11.28 -0.12 -2.96
N HIS A 59 -10.20 0.65 -3.08
CA HIS A 59 -8.86 0.11 -3.30
C HIS A 59 -7.84 0.77 -2.40
N ILE A 60 -6.86 -0.03 -1.95
CA ILE A 60 -5.70 0.48 -1.21
C ILE A 60 -4.46 0.09 -1.98
N ILE A 61 -3.59 1.06 -2.21
CA ILE A 61 -2.29 0.86 -2.84
C ILE A 61 -1.23 1.12 -1.77
N LEU A 62 -0.38 0.14 -1.53
CA LEU A 62 0.73 0.26 -0.58
C LEU A 62 2.04 0.15 -1.33
N SER A 63 2.93 1.11 -1.11
CA SER A 63 4.27 1.08 -1.69
C SER A 63 5.31 1.28 -0.60
N THR A 64 6.38 0.49 -0.67
CA THR A 64 7.48 0.58 0.30
C THR A 64 8.69 -0.17 -0.20
N ASN A 65 9.85 0.19 0.34
CA ASN A 65 11.03 -0.66 0.27
C ASN A 65 10.93 -1.70 1.38
N PRO A 66 11.33 -2.95 1.12
CA PRO A 66 11.38 -3.96 2.17
C PRO A 66 12.34 -3.53 3.26
N VAL A 67 11.90 -3.62 4.52
CA VAL A 67 12.76 -3.26 5.66
C VAL A 67 13.00 -4.49 6.53
N SER A 68 12.17 -4.76 7.50
CA SER A 68 12.38 -5.85 8.45
C SER A 68 11.16 -6.75 8.51
N LYS A 69 11.39 -8.04 8.74
CA LYS A 69 10.30 -9.00 9.00
C LYS A 69 9.55 -8.68 10.30
N ALA A 70 10.13 -7.86 11.17
CA ALA A 70 9.46 -7.39 12.37
C ALA A 70 8.46 -6.27 12.08
N ASN A 71 8.50 -5.66 10.90
CA ASN A 71 7.56 -4.61 10.52
C ASN A 71 6.16 -5.17 10.30
N TRP A 72 5.13 -4.39 10.65
CA TRP A 72 3.74 -4.83 10.54
C TRP A 72 3.33 -5.18 9.11
N CYS A 73 3.93 -4.53 8.09
CA CYS A 73 3.62 -4.81 6.70
C CYS A 73 3.96 -6.27 6.34
N TYR A 74 5.13 -6.74 6.77
CA TYR A 74 5.51 -8.13 6.54
C TYR A 74 4.59 -9.09 7.28
N LYS A 75 4.33 -8.82 8.56
CA LYS A 75 3.46 -9.67 9.38
C LYS A 75 2.06 -9.76 8.81
N TYR A 76 1.51 -8.64 8.38
CA TYR A 76 0.15 -8.57 7.87
C TYR A 76 -0.04 -9.38 6.59
N PHE A 77 0.90 -9.29 5.65
CA PHE A 77 0.75 -9.93 4.35
C PHE A 77 1.43 -11.28 4.23
N PHE A 78 2.43 -11.57 5.04
CA PHE A 78 3.27 -12.75 4.86
C PHE A 78 3.33 -13.68 6.07
N GLU A 79 2.86 -13.27 7.24
CA GLU A 79 2.83 -14.11 8.44
C GLU A 79 1.41 -14.40 8.95
N ASP A 80 0.53 -13.41 8.99
CA ASP A 80 -0.82 -13.57 9.52
C ASP A 80 -1.69 -14.38 8.54
N LYS A 81 -2.07 -15.60 8.93
CA LYS A 81 -2.82 -16.52 8.09
C LYS A 81 -4.30 -16.12 7.96
N LYS A 82 -4.56 -15.07 7.19
CA LYS A 82 -5.90 -14.53 6.90
C LYS A 82 -6.09 -14.41 5.39
N GLU A 83 -7.22 -13.91 4.94
CA GLU A 83 -7.55 -13.77 3.51
C GLU A 83 -6.52 -12.98 2.71
N HIS A 84 -5.89 -11.99 3.33
CA HIS A 84 -4.89 -11.14 2.70
C HIS A 84 -3.46 -11.72 2.72
N PHE A 85 -3.30 -12.94 3.20
CA PHE A 85 -2.01 -13.58 3.42
C PHE A 85 -1.45 -14.20 2.14
N PHE A 86 -0.16 -13.92 1.84
CA PHE A 86 0.56 -14.56 0.76
C PHE A 86 1.30 -15.81 1.27
N TYR A 87 0.89 -16.96 0.79
CA TYR A 87 1.47 -18.25 1.19
C TYR A 87 2.70 -18.59 0.36
N LEU A 88 3.78 -17.83 0.56
CA LEU A 88 4.97 -17.97 -0.27
C LEU A 88 6.24 -17.92 0.58
N SER A 89 7.26 -18.68 0.17
CA SER A 89 8.59 -18.58 0.75
C SER A 89 9.28 -17.30 0.28
N ASP A 90 10.33 -16.90 1.00
CA ASP A 90 11.12 -15.73 0.60
C ASP A 90 11.70 -15.89 -0.81
N LYS A 91 12.10 -17.12 -1.17
CA LYS A 91 12.61 -17.42 -2.50
C LYS A 91 11.55 -17.19 -3.59
N GLU A 92 10.33 -17.68 -3.35
CA GLU A 92 9.22 -17.50 -4.30
C GLU A 92 8.86 -16.04 -4.47
N LEU A 93 8.87 -15.26 -3.38
CA LEU A 93 8.61 -13.82 -3.42
C LEU A 93 9.66 -13.10 -4.26
N TYR A 94 10.91 -13.50 -4.14
CA TYR A 94 12.00 -12.89 -4.90
C TYR A 94 11.91 -13.23 -6.39
N GLU A 95 11.58 -14.48 -6.71
CA GLU A 95 11.54 -14.96 -8.10
C GLU A 95 10.28 -14.48 -8.84
N LYS A 96 9.14 -14.45 -8.15
CA LYS A 96 7.88 -14.03 -8.75
C LYS A 96 7.68 -12.53 -8.54
N ARG A 97 7.77 -11.78 -9.61
CA ARG A 97 7.66 -10.33 -9.54
C ARG A 97 6.22 -9.84 -9.44
N VAL A 98 5.27 -10.64 -9.88
CA VAL A 98 3.85 -10.32 -9.84
C VAL A 98 3.08 -11.52 -9.31
N ILE A 99 2.27 -11.30 -8.28
CA ILE A 99 1.45 -12.34 -7.69
C ILE A 99 0.03 -11.80 -7.53
N ARG A 100 -0.95 -12.59 -7.95
CA ARG A 100 -2.37 -12.30 -7.75
C ARG A 100 -2.97 -13.40 -6.89
N LYS A 101 -3.63 -13.01 -5.80
CA LYS A 101 -4.33 -13.95 -4.93
C LYS A 101 -5.62 -13.31 -4.44
N GLY A 102 -6.76 -13.79 -4.95
CA GLY A 102 -8.05 -13.22 -4.59
C GLY A 102 -8.12 -11.74 -4.94
N LYS A 103 -8.34 -10.91 -3.94
CA LYS A 103 -8.43 -9.45 -4.08
C LYS A 103 -7.09 -8.74 -3.90
N ILE A 104 -5.99 -9.49 -3.74
CA ILE A 104 -4.68 -8.93 -3.45
C ILE A 104 -3.78 -9.08 -4.67
N TYR A 105 -3.08 -7.99 -4.98
CA TYR A 105 -2.08 -7.93 -6.03
C TYR A 105 -0.76 -7.52 -5.39
N TYR A 106 0.30 -8.28 -5.67
CA TYR A 106 1.65 -8.01 -5.20
C TYR A 106 2.57 -7.83 -6.40
N HIS A 107 3.41 -6.81 -6.32
CA HIS A 107 4.44 -6.56 -7.33
C HIS A 107 5.71 -6.09 -6.63
N HIS A 108 6.86 -6.58 -7.09
CA HIS A 108 8.13 -5.99 -6.66
C HIS A 108 9.03 -5.76 -7.87
N SER A 109 9.92 -4.77 -7.70
CA SER A 109 10.94 -4.43 -8.68
C SER A 109 12.25 -4.13 -7.94
N THR A 110 13.36 -4.21 -8.67
CA THR A 110 14.68 -3.89 -8.14
C THR A 110 15.34 -2.83 -9.01
N VAL A 111 16.48 -2.33 -8.57
CA VAL A 111 17.26 -1.38 -9.36
C VAL A 111 17.60 -1.91 -10.76
N ASP A 112 17.73 -3.22 -10.91
CA ASP A 112 18.03 -3.86 -12.19
C ASP A 112 16.89 -3.73 -13.20
N ASP A 113 15.67 -3.45 -12.73
CA ASP A 113 14.50 -3.24 -13.58
C ASP A 113 14.44 -1.84 -14.17
N ASN A 114 15.28 -0.93 -13.67
CA ASN A 114 15.30 0.45 -14.15
C ASN A 114 16.34 0.62 -15.25
N TYR A 115 15.88 0.75 -16.48
CA TYR A 115 16.71 0.89 -17.65
C TYR A 115 17.62 2.13 -17.63
N PHE A 116 17.25 3.15 -16.89
CA PHE A 116 17.93 4.45 -16.88
C PHE A 116 18.92 4.62 -15.73
N VAL A 117 19.08 3.61 -14.86
CA VAL A 117 20.04 3.68 -13.77
C VAL A 117 21.45 3.46 -14.29
N PRO A 118 22.41 4.36 -13.97
CA PRO A 118 23.82 4.15 -14.35
C PRO A 118 24.41 2.88 -13.75
N ASP A 119 25.33 2.25 -14.46
CA ASP A 119 25.97 0.99 -14.02
C ASP A 119 26.67 1.13 -12.67
N ASP A 120 27.25 2.30 -12.38
CA ASP A 120 27.94 2.56 -11.12
C ASP A 120 26.99 2.74 -9.92
N TYR A 121 25.71 2.86 -10.16
CA TYR A 121 24.70 2.91 -9.10
C TYR A 121 24.37 1.51 -8.56
N ILE A 122 24.54 0.51 -9.40
CA ILE A 122 24.27 -0.87 -9.06
C ILE A 122 25.49 -1.51 -8.39
#